data_f3f6ff2063d6c199c8ded149200758ae
#
_entry.id   f3f6ff2063d6c199c8ded149200758ae
#
_cell.length_a   1.000
_cell.length_b   1.000
_cell.length_c   1.000
_cell.angle_alpha   90.00
_cell.angle_beta   90.00
_cell.angle_gamma   90.00
#
_symmetry.space_group_name_H-M   'P 1'
#
loop_
_entity.id
_entity.type
_entity.pdbx_description
1 polymer ?
#
loop_
_entity_poly.entity_id
_entity_poly.type
_entity_poly.pdbx_seq_one_letter_code
_entity_poly.pdbx_strand_id
1 'polypeptide(L)'
;LLKNTEVEMVAFLEVNTLINTRKVVYLATRNGGRDKRNDGLDVGLFSKNYDNNNDVIGLMSGKIPCSPYTKPQSLIGFVYKEHGVNYMCRISVPAEPGVFIGQISVGWKEQPTDVEAAQTALVIASALLFKK
;
A
#
# COMPACT_ATOMS: atom_id res chain seq x y z
N LEU A 1 24.58 -0.57 1.91
CA LEU A 1 23.97 0.65 2.10
C LEU A 1 22.53 0.52 2.32
N LEU A 2 21.87 0.25 1.34
CA LEU A 2 20.43 0.37 1.35
C LEU A 2 19.74 -0.95 1.27
N LYS A 3 20.45 -2.06 1.51
CA LYS A 3 19.81 -3.37 1.39
C LYS A 3 18.63 -3.52 2.31
N ASN A 4 18.78 -3.05 3.55
CA ASN A 4 17.69 -3.18 4.54
C ASN A 4 16.55 -2.22 4.28
N THR A 5 16.77 -1.20 3.44
CA THR A 5 15.76 -0.20 3.13
C THR A 5 15.25 -0.32 1.71
N GLU A 6 15.72 -1.31 0.95
CA GLU A 6 15.24 -1.51 -0.39
C GLU A 6 13.81 -2.00 -0.41
N VAL A 7 13.01 -1.38 -1.27
CA VAL A 7 11.62 -1.76 -1.45
C VAL A 7 11.55 -3.18 -2.00
N GLU A 8 10.75 -4.02 -1.37
CA GLU A 8 10.54 -5.39 -1.78
C GLU A 8 9.33 -5.53 -2.71
N MET A 9 8.33 -4.69 -2.51
CA MET A 9 7.08 -4.82 -3.24
C MET A 9 6.38 -3.47 -3.34
N VAL A 10 5.74 -3.23 -4.49
CA VAL A 10 4.87 -2.06 -4.68
C VAL A 10 3.55 -2.55 -5.24
N ALA A 11 2.44 -2.02 -4.71
CA ALA A 11 1.11 -2.33 -5.22
C ALA A 11 0.32 -1.04 -5.39
N PHE A 12 -0.44 -0.96 -6.48
CA PHE A 12 -1.37 0.14 -6.74
C PHE A 12 -2.78 -0.42 -6.75
N LEU A 13 -3.69 0.28 -6.06
CA LEU A 13 -5.09 -0.14 -5.97
C LEU A 13 -5.98 1.05 -6.34
N GLU A 14 -7.04 0.77 -7.07
CA GLU A 14 -8.11 1.75 -7.29
C GLU A 14 -9.10 1.64 -6.16
N VAL A 15 -9.55 2.78 -5.66
CA VAL A 15 -10.46 2.81 -4.51
C VAL A 15 -11.84 3.27 -4.98
N ASN A 16 -12.87 2.53 -4.59
CA ASN A 16 -14.25 2.91 -4.82
C ASN A 16 -14.98 2.89 -3.48
N THR A 17 -15.13 4.09 -2.90
CA THR A 17 -15.74 4.21 -1.57
C THR A 17 -17.24 3.94 -1.60
N LEU A 18 -17.88 4.13 -2.76
CA LEU A 18 -19.33 3.91 -2.87
C LEU A 18 -19.72 2.45 -2.72
N ILE A 19 -18.85 1.54 -3.13
CA ILE A 19 -19.14 0.11 -3.03
C ILE A 19 -18.18 -0.61 -2.10
N ASN A 20 -17.43 0.15 -1.29
CA ASN A 20 -16.56 -0.39 -0.25
C ASN A 20 -15.51 -1.35 -0.81
N THR A 21 -14.89 -1.03 -1.95
CA THR A 21 -13.87 -1.90 -2.55
C THR A 21 -12.61 -1.17 -2.91
N ARG A 22 -11.52 -1.96 -2.99
CA ARG A 22 -10.26 -1.56 -3.62
C ARG A 22 -9.97 -2.63 -4.66
N LYS A 23 -9.56 -2.21 -5.85
CA LYS A 23 -9.21 -3.15 -6.91
C LYS A 23 -7.71 -3.10 -7.13
N VAL A 24 -7.08 -4.26 -7.11
CA VAL A 24 -5.65 -4.37 -7.39
C VAL A 24 -5.43 -4.14 -8.88
N VAL A 25 -4.65 -3.11 -9.23
CA VAL A 25 -4.39 -2.81 -10.64
C VAL A 25 -2.92 -3.05 -11.01
N TYR A 26 -2.05 -3.17 -10.02
CA TYR A 26 -0.63 -3.35 -10.27
C TYR A 26 0.06 -3.91 -9.04
N LEU A 27 0.94 -4.87 -9.25
CA LEU A 27 1.81 -5.36 -8.19
C LEU A 27 3.14 -5.77 -8.81
N ALA A 28 4.23 -5.37 -8.20
CA ALA A 28 5.57 -5.74 -8.64
C ALA A 28 6.45 -5.98 -7.42
N THR A 29 7.39 -6.90 -7.57
CA THR A 29 8.35 -7.23 -6.52
C THR A 29 9.77 -7.01 -7.04
N ARG A 30 10.70 -6.82 -6.12
CA ARG A 30 12.08 -6.53 -6.49
C ARG A 30 12.72 -7.67 -7.28
N ASN A 31 12.49 -8.89 -6.87
CA ASN A 31 13.12 -10.05 -7.51
C ASN A 31 12.29 -10.68 -8.63
N GLY A 32 10.97 -10.64 -8.48
CA GLY A 32 10.07 -11.29 -9.43
C GLY A 32 9.50 -10.37 -10.49
N GLY A 33 9.70 -9.08 -10.36
CA GLY A 33 9.14 -8.10 -11.29
C GLY A 33 7.62 -8.00 -11.20
N ARG A 34 6.99 -7.74 -12.33
CA ARG A 34 5.54 -7.56 -12.43
C ARG A 34 4.79 -8.86 -12.12
N ASP A 35 3.90 -8.82 -11.15
CA ASP A 35 3.07 -9.97 -10.78
C ASP A 35 1.62 -9.65 -11.14
N LYS A 36 1.11 -10.31 -12.17
CA LYS A 36 -0.23 -10.05 -12.70
C LYS A 36 -1.30 -10.98 -12.15
N ARG A 37 -0.94 -11.93 -11.30
CA ARG A 37 -1.87 -12.98 -10.86
C ARG A 37 -3.14 -12.41 -10.21
N ASN A 38 -3.03 -11.28 -9.56
CA ASN A 38 -4.14 -10.71 -8.80
C ASN A 38 -4.66 -9.41 -9.40
N ASP A 39 -4.30 -9.09 -10.63
CA ASP A 39 -4.85 -7.90 -11.29
C ASP A 39 -6.36 -8.04 -11.39
N GLY A 40 -7.07 -7.00 -10.99
CA GLY A 40 -8.52 -7.01 -11.00
C GLY A 40 -9.16 -7.58 -9.74
N LEU A 41 -8.35 -8.07 -8.79
CA LEU A 41 -8.89 -8.59 -7.53
C LEU A 41 -9.55 -7.46 -6.74
N ASP A 42 -10.80 -7.65 -6.37
CA ASP A 42 -11.50 -6.72 -5.48
C ASP A 42 -11.27 -7.11 -4.03
N VAL A 43 -10.88 -6.13 -3.24
CA VAL A 43 -10.61 -6.31 -1.81
C VAL A 43 -11.50 -5.34 -1.06
N GLY A 44 -12.07 -5.77 0.05
CA GLY A 44 -12.89 -4.89 0.87
C GLY A 44 -12.09 -3.68 1.34
N LEU A 45 -12.69 -2.50 1.25
CA LEU A 45 -12.07 -1.29 1.78
C LEU A 45 -12.13 -1.33 3.30
N PHE A 46 -13.33 -1.33 3.86
CA PHE A 46 -13.54 -1.60 5.27
C PHE A 46 -13.97 -3.07 5.42
N SER A 47 -13.53 -3.72 6.46
CA SER A 47 -13.80 -5.13 6.70
C SER A 47 -13.98 -5.34 8.21
N LYS A 48 -13.84 -6.59 8.65
CA LYS A 48 -13.84 -6.89 10.07
C LYS A 48 -12.45 -6.82 10.69
N ASN A 49 -11.44 -6.51 9.88
CA ASN A 49 -10.07 -6.42 10.36
C ASN A 49 -9.79 -5.01 10.90
N TYR A 50 -9.52 -4.92 12.19
CA TYR A 50 -9.31 -3.64 12.86
C TYR A 50 -8.12 -2.87 12.28
N ASP A 51 -7.01 -3.57 12.07
CA ASP A 51 -5.79 -2.91 11.57
C ASP A 51 -5.98 -2.38 10.15
N ASN A 52 -6.68 -3.15 9.31
CA ASN A 52 -7.03 -2.68 7.97
C ASN A 52 -7.87 -1.41 8.04
N ASN A 53 -8.88 -1.40 8.88
CA ASN A 53 -9.79 -0.27 8.99
C ASN A 53 -9.07 0.97 9.52
N ASN A 54 -8.17 0.78 10.47
CA ASN A 54 -7.39 1.86 11.03
C ASN A 54 -6.50 2.51 9.96
N ASP A 55 -5.87 1.68 9.13
CA ASP A 55 -5.06 2.18 8.02
C ASP A 55 -5.91 2.97 7.02
N VAL A 56 -7.10 2.47 6.69
CA VAL A 56 -7.99 3.16 5.74
C VAL A 56 -8.40 4.52 6.29
N ILE A 57 -8.73 4.59 7.56
CA ILE A 57 -9.08 5.87 8.19
C ILE A 57 -7.90 6.84 8.11
N GLY A 58 -6.70 6.35 8.37
CA GLY A 58 -5.49 7.16 8.24
C GLY A 58 -5.30 7.69 6.83
N LEU A 59 -5.49 6.83 5.83
CA LEU A 59 -5.38 7.22 4.43
C LEU A 59 -6.40 8.29 4.06
N MET A 60 -7.63 8.12 4.49
CA MET A 60 -8.70 9.08 4.21
C MET A 60 -8.44 10.42 4.90
N SER A 61 -7.68 10.41 5.98
CA SER A 61 -7.30 11.62 6.71
C SER A 61 -6.04 12.29 6.17
N GLY A 62 -5.47 11.77 5.09
CA GLY A 62 -4.26 12.31 4.48
C GLY A 62 -2.98 11.89 5.17
N LYS A 63 -3.04 10.89 6.04
CA LYS A 63 -1.84 10.36 6.71
C LYS A 63 -1.18 9.31 5.86
N ILE A 64 0.06 8.97 6.24
CA ILE A 64 0.85 7.95 5.55
C ILE A 64 1.18 6.86 6.58
N PRO A 65 0.26 5.90 6.79
CA PRO A 65 0.49 4.86 7.79
C PRO A 65 1.69 4.00 7.44
N CYS A 66 2.57 3.79 8.39
CA CYS A 66 3.72 2.89 8.28
C CYS A 66 3.76 2.03 9.53
N SER A 67 3.88 0.73 9.36
CA SER A 67 3.88 -0.17 10.50
C SER A 67 4.40 -1.56 10.11
N PRO A 68 4.82 -2.35 11.11
CA PRO A 68 5.12 -3.76 10.87
C PRO A 68 3.88 -4.48 10.31
N TYR A 69 4.12 -5.36 9.35
CA TYR A 69 3.07 -6.12 8.69
C TYR A 69 3.25 -7.59 9.07
N THR A 70 2.68 -7.98 10.20
CA THR A 70 2.95 -9.30 10.78
C THR A 70 2.02 -10.38 10.24
N LYS A 71 0.81 -10.00 9.81
CA LYS A 71 -0.17 -10.94 9.26
C LYS A 71 -1.04 -10.23 8.25
N PRO A 72 -1.67 -10.99 7.33
CA PRO A 72 -2.54 -10.38 6.33
C PRO A 72 -3.68 -9.61 6.96
N GLN A 73 -3.96 -8.43 6.41
CA GLN A 73 -5.07 -7.59 6.83
C GLN A 73 -6.22 -7.62 5.83
N SER A 74 -5.99 -8.20 4.66
CA SER A 74 -6.97 -8.30 3.58
C SER A 74 -6.56 -9.46 2.68
N LEU A 75 -7.36 -9.74 1.65
CA LEU A 75 -7.04 -10.81 0.72
C LEU A 75 -5.69 -10.62 0.04
N ILE A 76 -5.41 -9.40 -0.43
CA ILE A 76 -4.13 -9.15 -1.08
C ILE A 76 -2.96 -9.27 -0.10
N GLY A 77 -3.25 -9.14 1.19
CA GLY A 77 -2.23 -9.28 2.23
C GLY A 77 -1.56 -10.64 2.26
N PHE A 78 -2.26 -11.69 1.85
CA PHE A 78 -1.65 -13.02 1.74
C PHE A 78 -0.55 -13.01 0.69
N VAL A 79 -0.76 -12.29 -0.41
CA VAL A 79 0.26 -12.15 -1.46
C VAL A 79 1.45 -11.35 -0.95
N TYR A 80 1.19 -10.30 -0.19
CA TYR A 80 2.27 -9.50 0.42
C TYR A 80 3.15 -10.38 1.31
N LYS A 81 2.54 -11.20 2.14
CA LYS A 81 3.30 -12.10 3.02
C LYS A 81 4.06 -13.16 2.23
N GLU A 82 3.48 -13.62 1.13
CA GLU A 82 4.14 -14.57 0.23
C GLU A 82 5.44 -14.00 -0.30
N HIS A 83 5.48 -12.70 -0.57
CA HIS A 83 6.68 -12.02 -1.07
C HIS A 83 7.63 -11.55 0.04
N GLY A 84 7.36 -11.94 1.28
CA GLY A 84 8.27 -11.64 2.38
C GLY A 84 8.16 -10.25 2.96
N VAL A 85 7.03 -9.59 2.76
CA VAL A 85 6.80 -8.24 3.30
C VAL A 85 6.55 -8.32 4.80
N ASN A 86 7.33 -7.59 5.59
CA ASN A 86 7.19 -7.52 7.04
C ASN A 86 7.00 -6.10 7.57
N TYR A 87 7.11 -5.11 6.71
CA TYR A 87 6.87 -3.71 7.05
C TYR A 87 6.25 -3.02 5.85
N MET A 88 5.25 -2.18 6.09
CA MET A 88 4.55 -1.50 4.99
C MET A 88 4.28 -0.05 5.32
N CYS A 89 4.33 0.77 4.26
CA CYS A 89 3.77 2.12 4.28
C CYS A 89 2.73 2.22 3.18
N ARG A 90 1.73 3.04 3.39
CA ARG A 90 0.66 3.26 2.42
C ARG A 90 0.36 4.74 2.30
N ILE A 91 -0.10 5.15 1.11
CA ILE A 91 -0.51 6.53 0.88
C ILE A 91 -1.73 6.54 -0.03
N SER A 92 -2.62 7.52 0.18
CA SER A 92 -3.75 7.72 -0.71
C SER A 92 -3.31 8.46 -1.97
N VAL A 93 -4.07 8.32 -3.03
CA VAL A 93 -3.87 9.07 -4.27
C VAL A 93 -5.17 9.83 -4.56
N PRO A 94 -5.13 11.16 -4.55
CA PRO A 94 -4.05 12.04 -4.08
C PRO A 94 -3.90 11.97 -2.57
N ALA A 95 -2.78 12.46 -2.06
CA ALA A 95 -2.48 12.44 -0.63
C ALA A 95 -3.11 13.65 0.05
N GLU A 96 -4.43 13.71 0.04
CA GLU A 96 -5.21 14.82 0.58
C GLU A 96 -6.34 14.30 1.45
N PRO A 97 -6.62 14.95 2.59
CA PRO A 97 -7.74 14.54 3.43
C PRO A 97 -9.06 14.58 2.66
N GLY A 98 -9.87 13.56 2.82
CA GLY A 98 -11.20 13.51 2.21
C GLY A 98 -11.23 13.09 0.75
N VAL A 99 -10.08 12.89 0.12
CA VAL A 99 -10.03 12.44 -1.27
C VAL A 99 -9.25 11.14 -1.33
N PHE A 100 -9.92 10.05 -1.70
CA PHE A 100 -9.31 8.73 -1.65
C PHE A 100 -9.81 7.92 -2.85
N ILE A 101 -9.14 8.06 -4.00
CA ILE A 101 -9.52 7.36 -5.23
C ILE A 101 -8.50 6.33 -5.66
N GLY A 102 -7.35 6.31 -5.02
CA GLY A 102 -6.32 5.32 -5.26
C GLY A 102 -5.46 5.12 -4.03
N GLN A 103 -4.69 4.05 -4.04
CA GLN A 103 -3.79 3.72 -2.94
C GLN A 103 -2.50 3.15 -3.49
N ILE A 104 -1.37 3.59 -2.93
CA ILE A 104 -0.07 2.97 -3.17
C ILE A 104 0.32 2.29 -1.88
N SER A 105 0.67 1.01 -1.97
CA SER A 105 1.21 0.23 -0.85
C SER A 105 2.63 -0.18 -1.20
N VAL A 106 3.55 0.04 -0.27
CA VAL A 106 4.95 -0.31 -0.45
C VAL A 106 5.37 -1.20 0.71
N GLY A 107 6.07 -2.27 0.41
CA GLY A 107 6.50 -3.23 1.41
C GLY A 107 8.00 -3.44 1.42
N TRP A 108 8.51 -3.72 2.61
CA TRP A 108 9.92 -4.04 2.87
C TRP A 108 10.00 -5.33 3.67
N LYS A 109 11.12 -6.02 3.56
CA LYS A 109 11.38 -7.17 4.43
C LYS A 109 11.64 -6.72 5.86
N GLU A 110 12.28 -5.57 6.03
CA GLU A 110 12.61 -5.00 7.33
C GLU A 110 12.25 -3.52 7.31
N GLN A 111 12.01 -2.97 8.48
CA GLN A 111 11.71 -1.55 8.59
C GLN A 111 12.86 -0.72 8.00
N PRO A 112 12.56 0.21 7.08
CA PRO A 112 13.61 1.09 6.55
C PRO A 112 14.21 1.95 7.66
N THR A 113 15.49 2.26 7.53
CA THR A 113 16.19 3.05 8.55
C THR A 113 15.67 4.48 8.64
N ASP A 114 15.14 5.00 7.54
CA ASP A 114 14.57 6.36 7.50
C ASP A 114 13.14 6.29 6.97
N VAL A 115 12.21 6.12 7.90
CA VAL A 115 10.78 6.01 7.55
C VAL A 115 10.27 7.32 6.96
N GLU A 116 10.75 8.46 7.45
CA GLU A 116 10.32 9.76 6.91
C GLU A 116 10.73 9.91 5.44
N ALA A 117 11.92 9.46 5.08
CA ALA A 117 12.35 9.50 3.69
C ALA A 117 11.46 8.62 2.81
N ALA A 118 11.06 7.45 3.33
CA ALA A 118 10.13 6.57 2.62
C ALA A 118 8.78 7.26 2.43
N GLN A 119 8.28 7.95 3.45
CA GLN A 119 7.01 8.68 3.36
C GLN A 119 7.11 9.82 2.36
N THR A 120 8.22 10.53 2.34
CA THR A 120 8.43 11.61 1.37
C THR A 120 8.42 11.07 -0.06
N ALA A 121 9.07 9.95 -0.29
CA ALA A 121 9.06 9.30 -1.60
C ALA A 121 7.64 8.92 -2.02
N LEU A 122 6.82 8.46 -1.08
CA LEU A 122 5.43 8.12 -1.37
C LEU A 122 4.60 9.35 -1.73
N VAL A 123 4.85 10.48 -1.07
CA VAL A 123 4.15 11.73 -1.40
C VAL A 123 4.43 12.11 -2.86
N ILE A 124 5.69 12.01 -3.27
CA ILE A 124 6.07 12.32 -4.64
C ILE A 124 5.40 11.34 -5.62
N ALA A 125 5.45 10.05 -5.31
CA ALA A 125 4.85 9.02 -6.15
C ALA A 125 3.34 9.23 -6.30
N SER A 126 2.65 9.55 -5.20
CA SER A 126 1.22 9.80 -5.21
C SER A 126 0.88 10.99 -6.11
N ALA A 127 1.63 12.07 -6.00
CA ALA A 127 1.41 13.26 -6.82
C ALA A 127 1.61 12.96 -8.31
N LEU A 128 2.66 12.22 -8.64
CA LEU A 128 2.94 11.86 -10.03
C LEU A 128 1.87 10.94 -10.60
N LEU A 129 1.41 9.98 -9.82
CA LEU A 129 0.39 9.05 -10.27
C LEU A 129 -0.95 9.75 -10.46
N PHE A 130 -1.28 10.68 -9.59
CA PHE A 130 -2.55 11.40 -9.68
C PHE A 130 -2.64 12.28 -10.94
N LYS A 131 -1.51 12.82 -11.39
CA LYS A 131 -1.48 13.67 -12.58
C LYS A 131 -1.79 12.92 -13.87
N LYS A 132 -1.62 11.62 -13.84
CA LYS A 132 -1.94 10.82 -15.03
C LYS A 132 -3.43 10.57 -15.14
#